data_0488508329f145f12e57cd003d1723e0
#
_entry.id   0488508329f145f12e57cd003d1723e0
#
_cell.length_a   1.000
_cell.length_b   1.000
_cell.length_c   1.000
_cell.angle_alpha   90.00
_cell.angle_beta   90.00
_cell.angle_gamma   90.00
#
_symmetry.space_group_name_H-M   'P 1'
#
loop_
_entity.id
_entity.type
_entity.pdbx_description
1 polymer ?
#
loop_
_entity_poly.entity_id
_entity_poly.type
_entity_poly.pdbx_seq_one_letter_code
_entity_poly.pdbx_strand_id
1 'polypeptide(L)'
;MENEFDVVVVGAGISGIGAGAHFNLKCPDQTYVILEGRESFGGTWDLFKYPGIRSDSDMHTLGYSFKPWVHKKSIANAPAIMEYLEETIDEYELHPHIRYNHHVETANWSPKEGKWIVSVTDKVNNKEIIFKGKLLYMCSGYYKYAHGYEPKFEGSENFEGQIVHPQKWSDDVEYENKEVVVIGSGATAATLVPELAKKTKHTTMLQRSPTYFVSAPDEDNLANNLRRFIPDRLAYFLIRIRNISFQQFFFKRARAYPEQAKERILNMVKEELPEDIVNKHFTPSYNPWDQRICLIPNSDFFESIKAKTSSVVTDHIEKFEEKGIRLKSGNFLPADLIVTATGLILESFGGVKMSVDNKPIEASDTYTSVSYTHLRAHETLD
;
A
#
# COMPACT_ATOMS: atom_id res chain seq x y z
N MET A 1 22.82 -14.24 27.14
CA MET A 1 23.40 -13.63 25.92
C MET A 1 22.41 -12.60 25.41
N GLU A 2 22.79 -11.35 25.43
CA GLU A 2 21.85 -10.21 25.32
C GLU A 2 21.09 -10.09 23.98
N ASN A 3 21.58 -10.73 22.90
CA ASN A 3 21.00 -10.66 21.55
C ASN A 3 20.73 -12.05 20.94
N GLU A 4 20.36 -13.01 21.77
CA GLU A 4 20.01 -14.36 21.33
C GLU A 4 18.57 -14.67 21.71
N PHE A 5 17.76 -15.06 20.72
CA PHE A 5 16.33 -15.28 20.83
C PHE A 5 15.92 -16.59 20.15
N ASP A 6 14.74 -17.08 20.45
CA ASP A 6 14.16 -18.17 19.66
C ASP A 6 13.74 -17.66 18.29
N VAL A 7 13.20 -16.43 18.21
CA VAL A 7 12.73 -15.83 16.95
C VAL A 7 13.27 -14.42 16.76
N VAL A 8 13.81 -14.14 15.59
CA VAL A 8 14.10 -12.78 15.11
C VAL A 8 13.07 -12.41 14.05
N VAL A 9 12.27 -11.38 14.32
CA VAL A 9 11.29 -10.81 13.38
C VAL A 9 11.89 -9.57 12.75
N VAL A 10 11.78 -9.44 11.42
CA VAL A 10 12.32 -8.31 10.67
C VAL A 10 11.20 -7.43 10.15
N GLY A 11 11.08 -6.23 10.70
CA GLY A 11 10.07 -5.22 10.37
C GLY A 11 8.93 -5.13 11.39
N ALA A 12 8.58 -3.91 11.81
CA ALA A 12 7.47 -3.58 12.70
C ALA A 12 6.29 -2.94 11.93
N GLY A 13 6.03 -3.39 10.71
CA GLY A 13 4.78 -3.12 10.00
C GLY A 13 3.63 -3.98 10.51
N ILE A 14 2.48 -3.93 9.82
CA ILE A 14 1.29 -4.72 10.18
C ILE A 14 1.61 -6.21 10.38
N SER A 15 2.49 -6.80 9.57
CA SER A 15 2.86 -8.22 9.68
C SER A 15 3.70 -8.51 10.92
N GLY A 16 4.70 -7.67 11.24
CA GLY A 16 5.58 -7.88 12.38
C GLY A 16 4.87 -7.64 13.73
N ILE A 17 4.02 -6.62 13.80
CA ILE A 17 3.16 -6.37 14.98
C ILE A 17 2.21 -7.56 15.18
N GLY A 18 1.57 -8.04 14.09
CA GLY A 18 0.71 -9.23 14.16
C GLY A 18 1.46 -10.49 14.60
N ALA A 19 2.70 -10.69 14.14
CA ALA A 19 3.55 -11.79 14.57
C ALA A 19 3.86 -11.69 16.08
N GLY A 20 4.27 -10.52 16.56
CA GLY A 20 4.52 -10.29 17.99
C GLY A 20 3.31 -10.61 18.86
N ALA A 21 2.12 -10.11 18.48
CA ALA A 21 0.88 -10.42 19.19
C ALA A 21 0.59 -11.94 19.20
N HIS A 22 0.83 -12.63 18.08
CA HIS A 22 0.67 -14.08 18.06
C HIS A 22 1.69 -14.82 18.90
N PHE A 23 2.93 -14.36 19.01
CA PHE A 23 3.91 -14.96 19.94
C PHE A 23 3.43 -14.84 21.38
N ASN A 24 2.99 -13.67 21.83
CA ASN A 24 2.47 -13.48 23.18
C ASN A 24 1.20 -14.30 23.45
N LEU A 25 0.32 -14.46 22.44
CA LEU A 25 -0.93 -15.21 22.58
C LEU A 25 -0.78 -16.74 22.51
N LYS A 26 0.15 -17.24 21.71
CA LYS A 26 0.22 -18.66 21.31
C LYS A 26 1.52 -19.36 21.67
N CYS A 27 2.59 -18.60 21.88
CA CYS A 27 3.94 -19.11 22.12
C CYS A 27 4.62 -18.34 23.27
N PRO A 28 3.99 -18.23 24.46
CA PRO A 28 4.49 -17.38 25.56
C PRO A 28 5.86 -17.83 26.09
N ASP A 29 6.24 -19.09 25.87
CA ASP A 29 7.54 -19.61 26.30
C ASP A 29 8.68 -19.30 25.32
N GLN A 30 8.39 -18.70 24.14
CA GLN A 30 9.40 -18.36 23.14
C GLN A 30 9.85 -16.91 23.32
N THR A 31 11.16 -16.74 23.32
CA THR A 31 11.77 -15.40 23.30
C THR A 31 11.82 -14.86 21.88
N TYR A 32 11.48 -13.59 21.69
CA TYR A 32 11.56 -12.98 20.37
C TYR A 32 11.95 -11.50 20.44
N VAL A 33 12.44 -10.99 19.31
CA VAL A 33 12.74 -9.58 19.07
C VAL A 33 12.19 -9.17 17.71
N ILE A 34 11.65 -7.95 17.61
CA ILE A 34 11.22 -7.33 16.36
C ILE A 34 12.21 -6.22 16.03
N LEU A 35 12.92 -6.35 14.90
CA LEU A 35 13.92 -5.38 14.45
C LEU A 35 13.31 -4.47 13.39
N GLU A 36 13.20 -3.19 13.70
CA GLU A 36 12.66 -2.17 12.79
C GLU A 36 13.76 -1.19 12.37
N GLY A 37 13.96 -1.07 11.06
CA GLY A 37 15.02 -0.22 10.50
C GLY A 37 14.74 1.28 10.57
N ARG A 38 13.52 1.68 10.89
CA ARG A 38 13.06 3.07 11.04
C ARG A 38 12.90 3.44 12.51
N GLU A 39 12.64 4.71 12.77
CA GLU A 39 12.40 5.23 14.12
C GLU A 39 10.99 4.95 14.65
N SER A 40 10.08 4.47 13.78
CA SER A 40 8.67 4.23 14.10
C SER A 40 8.18 2.92 13.51
N PHE A 41 7.11 2.38 14.11
CA PHE A 41 6.36 1.24 13.59
C PHE A 41 5.44 1.66 12.43
N GLY A 42 4.69 0.70 11.87
CA GLY A 42 3.61 0.95 10.90
C GLY A 42 3.99 0.63 9.46
N GLY A 43 5.28 0.52 9.15
CA GLY A 43 5.74 0.14 7.81
C GLY A 43 5.20 1.08 6.72
N THR A 44 4.49 0.54 5.74
CA THR A 44 3.87 1.31 4.63
C THR A 44 2.96 2.44 5.12
N TRP A 45 2.18 2.22 6.19
CA TRP A 45 1.22 3.19 6.71
C TRP A 45 1.86 4.38 7.41
N ASP A 46 3.09 4.21 7.90
CA ASP A 46 3.90 5.30 8.41
C ASP A 46 4.85 5.89 7.37
N LEU A 47 5.26 5.12 6.36
CA LEU A 47 6.18 5.60 5.31
C LEU A 47 5.52 6.63 4.40
N PHE A 48 4.32 6.34 3.92
CA PHE A 48 3.63 7.21 2.98
C PHE A 48 2.89 8.34 3.71
N LYS A 49 3.18 9.59 3.30
CA LYS A 49 2.61 10.81 3.89
C LYS A 49 1.79 11.64 2.88
N TYR A 50 1.59 11.13 1.66
CA TYR A 50 0.85 11.86 0.65
C TYR A 50 -0.62 12.09 1.05
N PRO A 51 -1.25 13.22 0.62
CA PRO A 51 -2.63 13.55 0.97
C PRO A 51 -3.62 12.44 0.63
N GLY A 52 -4.51 12.16 1.58
CA GLY A 52 -5.59 11.20 1.40
C GLY A 52 -5.19 9.73 1.47
N ILE A 53 -3.95 9.40 1.83
CA ILE A 53 -3.51 8.00 1.94
C ILE A 53 -4.50 7.18 2.78
N ARG A 54 -4.97 6.08 2.19
CA ARG A 54 -5.99 5.19 2.73
C ARG A 54 -5.82 3.77 2.23
N SER A 55 -6.48 2.82 2.89
CA SER A 55 -6.56 1.46 2.37
C SER A 55 -7.47 1.40 1.13
N ASP A 56 -7.18 0.49 0.23
CA ASP A 56 -8.02 0.09 -0.89
C ASP A 56 -8.79 -1.21 -0.61
N SER A 57 -8.64 -1.74 0.61
CA SER A 57 -9.29 -2.92 1.13
C SER A 57 -10.01 -2.60 2.43
N ASP A 58 -11.09 -3.33 2.71
CA ASP A 58 -11.82 -3.15 3.96
C ASP A 58 -11.01 -3.66 5.17
N MET A 59 -11.08 -2.92 6.27
CA MET A 59 -10.35 -3.23 7.50
C MET A 59 -10.88 -4.47 8.23
N HIS A 60 -12.10 -4.92 7.95
CA HIS A 60 -12.57 -6.19 8.50
C HIS A 60 -11.82 -7.38 7.90
N THR A 61 -11.29 -7.22 6.68
CA THR A 61 -10.45 -8.22 6.01
C THR A 61 -8.97 -7.97 6.24
N LEU A 62 -8.52 -6.72 6.15
CA LEU A 62 -7.12 -6.33 6.35
C LEU A 62 -6.66 -6.44 7.80
N GLY A 63 -7.52 -6.11 8.77
CA GLY A 63 -7.22 -6.14 10.19
C GLY A 63 -6.96 -7.55 10.73
N TYR A 64 -6.42 -7.63 11.90
CA TYR A 64 -6.08 -8.90 12.55
C TYR A 64 -7.31 -9.71 12.93
N SER A 65 -7.26 -11.02 12.79
CA SER A 65 -8.35 -11.90 13.19
C SER A 65 -8.60 -11.92 14.71
N PHE A 66 -7.60 -11.59 15.50
CA PHE A 66 -7.65 -11.56 16.96
C PHE A 66 -8.05 -10.20 17.55
N LYS A 67 -7.91 -9.10 16.78
CA LYS A 67 -8.29 -7.74 17.19
C LYS A 67 -9.36 -7.17 16.26
N PRO A 68 -10.62 -6.99 16.70
CA PRO A 68 -11.68 -6.44 15.88
C PRO A 68 -11.39 -5.02 15.42
N TRP A 69 -11.73 -4.72 14.16
CA TRP A 69 -11.82 -3.36 13.67
C TRP A 69 -13.19 -2.77 14.10
N VAL A 70 -13.17 -1.71 14.90
CA VAL A 70 -14.39 -1.12 15.50
C VAL A 70 -14.71 0.29 15.00
N HIS A 71 -13.86 0.90 14.19
CA HIS A 71 -14.16 2.18 13.58
C HIS A 71 -15.35 2.08 12.59
N LYS A 72 -16.06 3.20 12.39
CA LYS A 72 -17.19 3.26 11.46
C LYS A 72 -16.80 2.99 10.02
N LYS A 73 -15.69 3.62 9.60
CA LYS A 73 -15.17 3.45 8.24
C LYS A 73 -14.48 2.11 8.09
N SER A 74 -14.91 1.34 7.12
CA SER A 74 -14.27 0.08 6.74
C SER A 74 -13.08 0.32 5.79
N ILE A 75 -13.15 1.37 4.97
CA ILE A 75 -12.01 1.87 4.20
C ILE A 75 -11.34 2.97 5.01
N ALA A 76 -10.20 2.63 5.60
CA ALA A 76 -9.54 3.47 6.58
C ALA A 76 -8.42 4.33 5.98
N ASN A 77 -8.26 5.54 6.50
CA ASN A 77 -7.08 6.36 6.24
C ASN A 77 -5.87 5.86 7.06
N ALA A 78 -4.67 6.27 6.67
CA ALA A 78 -3.44 5.85 7.34
C ALA A 78 -3.42 6.20 8.85
N PRO A 79 -3.85 7.39 9.31
CA PRO A 79 -3.90 7.68 10.73
C PRO A 79 -4.73 6.68 11.56
N ALA A 80 -5.92 6.29 11.09
CA ALA A 80 -6.75 5.31 11.77
C ALA A 80 -6.13 3.90 11.77
N ILE A 81 -5.37 3.56 10.71
CA ILE A 81 -4.63 2.30 10.68
C ILE A 81 -3.45 2.35 11.65
N MET A 82 -2.75 3.47 11.73
CA MET A 82 -1.65 3.65 12.70
C MET A 82 -2.15 3.57 14.15
N GLU A 83 -3.28 4.22 14.46
CA GLU A 83 -3.94 4.12 15.77
C GLU A 83 -4.27 2.65 16.11
N TYR A 84 -4.86 1.91 15.18
CA TYR A 84 -5.16 0.48 15.37
C TYR A 84 -3.90 -0.37 15.61
N LEU A 85 -2.79 -0.04 14.95
CA LEU A 85 -1.51 -0.73 15.16
C LEU A 85 -0.90 -0.37 16.51
N GLU A 86 -0.97 0.90 16.93
CA GLU A 86 -0.50 1.36 18.24
C GLU A 86 -1.27 0.70 19.36
N GLU A 87 -2.61 0.72 19.30
CA GLU A 87 -3.47 -0.01 20.22
C GLU A 87 -3.11 -1.51 20.28
N THR A 88 -2.71 -2.11 19.16
CA THR A 88 -2.30 -3.52 19.13
C THR A 88 -0.98 -3.71 19.86
N ILE A 89 -0.02 -2.80 19.68
CA ILE A 89 1.26 -2.84 20.39
C ILE A 89 1.03 -2.75 21.91
N ASP A 90 0.15 -1.84 22.33
CA ASP A 90 -0.18 -1.64 23.75
C ASP A 90 -0.94 -2.83 24.34
N GLU A 91 -2.03 -3.26 23.68
CA GLU A 91 -2.91 -4.35 24.16
C GLU A 91 -2.16 -5.68 24.32
N TYR A 92 -1.19 -5.91 23.43
CA TYR A 92 -0.40 -7.16 23.44
C TYR A 92 1.01 -6.97 24.00
N GLU A 93 1.30 -5.86 24.68
CA GLU A 93 2.56 -5.58 25.40
C GLU A 93 3.80 -5.76 24.53
N LEU A 94 3.79 -5.25 23.29
CA LEU A 94 4.87 -5.49 22.32
C LEU A 94 6.07 -4.53 22.45
N HIS A 95 5.92 -3.40 23.12
CA HIS A 95 6.98 -2.40 23.27
C HIS A 95 8.34 -2.96 23.71
N PRO A 96 8.44 -3.86 24.70
CA PRO A 96 9.71 -4.41 25.14
C PRO A 96 10.42 -5.25 24.06
N HIS A 97 9.68 -5.72 23.07
CA HIS A 97 10.19 -6.60 22.02
C HIS A 97 10.64 -5.85 20.76
N ILE A 98 10.20 -4.60 20.57
CA ILE A 98 10.55 -3.82 19.36
C ILE A 98 11.86 -3.06 19.60
N ARG A 99 12.77 -3.16 18.61
CA ARG A 99 14.00 -2.39 18.53
C ARG A 99 13.94 -1.50 17.30
N TYR A 100 13.67 -0.22 17.50
CA TYR A 100 13.68 0.79 16.45
C TYR A 100 15.10 1.17 16.04
N ASN A 101 15.25 1.73 14.84
CA ASN A 101 16.54 2.11 14.26
C ASN A 101 17.54 0.94 14.11
N HIS A 102 17.05 -0.29 14.10
CA HIS A 102 17.81 -1.51 13.95
C HIS A 102 17.63 -2.08 12.54
N HIS A 103 18.47 -1.65 11.61
CA HIS A 103 18.36 -2.06 10.21
C HIS A 103 19.10 -3.37 9.96
N VAL A 104 18.37 -4.37 9.50
CA VAL A 104 18.94 -5.69 9.16
C VAL A 104 19.60 -5.61 7.78
N GLU A 105 20.89 -5.90 7.74
CA GLU A 105 21.71 -5.87 6.50
C GLU A 105 21.83 -7.26 5.89
N THR A 106 22.18 -8.24 6.74
CA THR A 106 22.42 -9.61 6.29
C THR A 106 21.82 -10.63 7.26
N ALA A 107 21.44 -11.79 6.75
CA ALA A 107 21.01 -12.92 7.56
C ALA A 107 21.61 -14.21 7.00
N ASN A 108 22.47 -14.87 7.78
CA ASN A 108 23.12 -16.10 7.39
C ASN A 108 22.67 -17.26 8.30
N TRP A 109 22.14 -18.31 7.70
CA TRP A 109 21.88 -19.55 8.43
C TRP A 109 23.18 -20.32 8.64
N SER A 110 23.53 -20.59 9.89
CA SER A 110 24.69 -21.40 10.27
C SER A 110 24.24 -22.83 10.62
N PRO A 111 24.48 -23.84 9.78
CA PRO A 111 24.16 -25.23 10.12
C PRO A 111 24.90 -25.70 11.36
N LYS A 112 26.12 -25.20 11.59
CA LYS A 112 26.96 -25.55 12.76
C LYS A 112 26.33 -25.07 14.07
N GLU A 113 25.73 -23.88 14.08
CA GLU A 113 25.10 -23.31 15.28
C GLU A 113 23.59 -23.66 15.36
N GLY A 114 22.98 -24.10 14.26
CA GLY A 114 21.55 -24.31 14.16
C GLY A 114 20.76 -23.02 14.33
N LYS A 115 21.31 -21.88 13.86
CA LYS A 115 20.75 -20.54 14.07
C LYS A 115 20.99 -19.62 12.89
N TRP A 116 20.13 -18.65 12.75
CA TRP A 116 20.34 -17.47 11.95
C TRP A 116 21.27 -16.52 12.66
N ILE A 117 22.29 -16.05 11.97
CA ILE A 117 23.20 -14.97 12.38
C ILE A 117 22.81 -13.74 11.59
N VAL A 118 22.26 -12.74 12.27
CA VAL A 118 21.65 -11.55 11.67
C VAL A 118 22.53 -10.34 12.00
N SER A 119 23.12 -9.73 10.97
CA SER A 119 23.88 -8.49 11.10
C SER A 119 22.93 -7.30 10.96
N VAL A 120 23.01 -6.41 11.92
CA VAL A 120 22.10 -5.28 12.11
C VAL A 120 22.90 -4.01 12.34
N THR A 121 22.55 -2.95 11.61
CA THR A 121 23.07 -1.60 11.87
C THR A 121 22.15 -0.87 12.85
N ASP A 122 22.64 -0.58 14.05
CA ASP A 122 22.04 0.41 14.94
C ASP A 122 22.32 1.81 14.38
N LYS A 123 21.30 2.43 13.80
CA LYS A 123 21.42 3.74 13.12
C LYS A 123 21.61 4.92 14.09
N VAL A 124 21.24 4.75 15.36
CA VAL A 124 21.43 5.80 16.38
C VAL A 124 22.91 5.90 16.76
N ASN A 125 23.53 4.74 17.02
CA ASN A 125 24.92 4.68 17.46
C ASN A 125 25.90 4.40 16.32
N ASN A 126 25.41 4.22 15.10
CA ASN A 126 26.17 3.82 13.91
C ASN A 126 27.07 2.60 14.19
N LYS A 127 26.51 1.57 14.83
CA LYS A 127 27.21 0.38 15.29
C LYS A 127 26.59 -0.88 14.71
N GLU A 128 27.46 -1.82 14.30
CA GLU A 128 27.02 -3.16 13.93
C GLU A 128 26.75 -4.00 15.18
N ILE A 129 25.61 -4.69 15.19
CA ILE A 129 25.17 -5.59 16.26
C ILE A 129 24.77 -6.93 15.61
N ILE A 130 25.19 -8.03 16.24
CA ILE A 130 24.79 -9.36 15.80
C ILE A 130 23.67 -9.88 16.70
N PHE A 131 22.56 -10.26 16.05
CA PHE A 131 21.46 -11.00 16.67
C PHE A 131 21.53 -12.46 16.21
N LYS A 132 21.08 -13.37 17.08
CA LYS A 132 20.97 -14.79 16.77
C LYS A 132 19.57 -15.30 17.05
N GLY A 133 19.03 -16.13 16.16
CA GLY A 133 17.69 -16.72 16.33
C GLY A 133 17.58 -18.11 15.71
N LYS A 134 16.79 -18.98 16.33
CA LYS A 134 16.47 -20.30 15.74
C LYS A 134 15.56 -20.17 14.52
N LEU A 135 14.67 -19.17 14.52
CA LEU A 135 13.78 -18.81 13.43
C LEU A 135 14.00 -17.36 13.03
N LEU A 136 14.07 -17.10 11.73
CA LEU A 136 14.02 -15.77 11.15
C LEU A 136 12.64 -15.58 10.49
N TYR A 137 11.89 -14.56 10.93
CA TYR A 137 10.55 -14.28 10.43
C TYR A 137 10.54 -12.94 9.69
N MET A 138 10.50 -13.01 8.34
CA MET A 138 10.60 -11.83 7.49
C MET A 138 9.24 -11.13 7.37
N CYS A 139 9.12 -9.97 8.02
CA CYS A 139 7.97 -9.07 7.97
C CYS A 139 8.33 -7.71 7.35
N SER A 140 9.38 -7.67 6.53
CA SER A 140 9.98 -6.48 5.94
C SER A 140 9.15 -5.83 4.83
N GLY A 141 7.99 -6.41 4.47
CA GLY A 141 7.23 -5.98 3.31
C GLY A 141 7.90 -6.39 1.99
N TYR A 142 7.46 -5.78 0.91
CA TYR A 142 7.93 -6.11 -0.45
C TYR A 142 8.17 -4.86 -1.32
N TYR A 143 8.17 -3.68 -0.72
CA TYR A 143 8.49 -2.43 -1.40
C TYR A 143 9.85 -1.90 -0.96
N LYS A 144 10.59 -1.36 -1.93
CA LYS A 144 11.81 -0.62 -1.65
C LYS A 144 11.45 0.72 -1.00
N TYR A 145 11.95 0.96 0.22
CA TYR A 145 11.63 2.17 0.98
C TYR A 145 12.46 3.38 0.55
N ALA A 146 13.63 3.15 -0.04
CA ALA A 146 14.54 4.23 -0.41
C ALA A 146 13.98 5.14 -1.51
N HIS A 147 13.30 4.59 -2.52
CA HIS A 147 12.67 5.33 -3.62
C HIS A 147 11.65 4.46 -4.37
N GLY A 148 10.67 5.13 -5.01
CA GLY A 148 9.71 4.49 -5.91
C GLY A 148 10.24 4.28 -7.33
N TYR A 149 9.38 3.81 -8.21
CA TYR A 149 9.71 3.69 -9.63
C TYR A 149 9.53 5.05 -10.31
N GLU A 150 10.64 5.66 -10.67
CA GLU A 150 10.71 6.97 -11.33
C GLU A 150 11.29 6.79 -12.74
N PRO A 151 10.42 6.66 -13.77
CA PRO A 151 10.89 6.62 -15.14
C PRO A 151 11.52 7.96 -15.53
N LYS A 152 12.55 7.91 -16.37
CA LYS A 152 13.15 9.14 -16.93
C LYS A 152 12.21 9.70 -17.99
N PHE A 153 11.72 10.89 -17.77
CA PHE A 153 10.97 11.65 -18.78
C PHE A 153 11.91 12.63 -19.46
N GLU A 154 11.86 12.67 -20.82
CA GLU A 154 12.63 13.62 -21.61
C GLU A 154 12.27 15.05 -21.22
N GLY A 155 13.26 15.90 -20.99
CA GLY A 155 13.07 17.31 -20.62
C GLY A 155 12.66 17.55 -19.17
N SER A 156 12.65 16.52 -18.32
CA SER A 156 12.28 16.70 -16.90
C SER A 156 13.18 17.67 -16.14
N GLU A 157 14.42 17.82 -16.59
CA GLU A 157 15.41 18.78 -16.08
C GLU A 157 15.09 20.25 -16.43
N ASN A 158 14.22 20.48 -17.42
CA ASN A 158 13.83 21.82 -17.85
C ASN A 158 12.56 22.34 -17.16
N PHE A 159 11.86 21.45 -16.44
CA PHE A 159 10.62 21.82 -15.79
C PHE A 159 10.90 22.77 -14.60
N GLU A 160 10.29 23.98 -14.62
CA GLU A 160 10.51 25.00 -13.62
C GLU A 160 9.75 24.76 -12.31
N GLY A 161 8.72 23.90 -12.31
CA GLY A 161 7.94 23.52 -11.15
C GLY A 161 8.58 22.39 -10.34
N GLN A 162 7.83 21.88 -9.36
CA GLN A 162 8.28 20.78 -8.52
C GLN A 162 7.84 19.44 -9.13
N ILE A 163 8.74 18.43 -9.13
CA ILE A 163 8.41 17.03 -9.44
C ILE A 163 8.55 16.23 -8.15
N VAL A 164 7.50 15.49 -7.79
CA VAL A 164 7.44 14.73 -6.55
C VAL A 164 6.94 13.31 -6.79
N HIS A 165 7.63 12.32 -6.22
CA HIS A 165 7.09 10.96 -6.13
C HIS A 165 6.30 10.80 -4.82
N PRO A 166 5.08 10.22 -4.81
CA PRO A 166 4.25 10.11 -3.60
C PRO A 166 4.92 9.44 -2.40
N GLN A 167 5.88 8.53 -2.63
CA GLN A 167 6.66 7.90 -1.57
C GLN A 167 7.58 8.89 -0.82
N LYS A 168 7.92 10.01 -1.44
CA LYS A 168 8.78 11.08 -0.89
C LYS A 168 7.99 12.35 -0.59
N TRP A 169 6.69 12.22 -0.38
CA TRP A 169 5.85 13.36 -0.04
C TRP A 169 6.24 13.92 1.33
N SER A 170 6.47 15.21 1.40
CA SER A 170 6.89 15.96 2.58
C SER A 170 6.01 17.21 2.77
N ASP A 171 6.10 17.84 3.92
CA ASP A 171 5.27 19.00 4.28
C ASP A 171 5.60 20.25 3.46
N ASP A 172 6.76 20.30 2.80
CA ASP A 172 7.22 21.37 1.91
C ASP A 172 6.65 21.26 0.48
N VAL A 173 5.86 20.25 0.17
CA VAL A 173 5.19 20.13 -1.12
C VAL A 173 3.99 21.07 -1.17
N GLU A 174 4.17 22.19 -1.84
CA GLU A 174 3.13 23.18 -2.03
C GLU A 174 2.26 22.85 -3.25
N TYR A 175 0.97 22.68 -3.05
CA TYR A 175 -0.01 22.38 -4.12
C TYR A 175 -1.26 23.25 -4.09
N GLU A 176 -1.47 24.08 -3.07
CA GLU A 176 -2.66 24.93 -2.95
C GLU A 176 -2.70 25.98 -4.06
N ASN A 177 -3.85 26.14 -4.72
CA ASN A 177 -4.10 27.04 -5.86
C ASN A 177 -3.18 26.80 -7.09
N LYS A 178 -2.53 25.63 -7.20
CA LYS A 178 -1.65 25.27 -8.33
C LYS A 178 -2.36 24.38 -9.36
N GLU A 179 -1.86 24.43 -10.61
CA GLU A 179 -2.16 23.43 -11.63
C GLU A 179 -1.31 22.19 -11.33
N VAL A 180 -1.95 21.05 -11.04
CA VAL A 180 -1.26 19.82 -10.66
C VAL A 180 -1.52 18.72 -11.67
N VAL A 181 -0.47 18.06 -12.14
CA VAL A 181 -0.58 16.85 -12.99
C VAL A 181 -0.12 15.64 -12.21
N VAL A 182 -1.01 14.65 -12.03
CA VAL A 182 -0.71 13.36 -11.40
C VAL A 182 -0.53 12.33 -12.51
N ILE A 183 0.69 11.83 -12.69
CA ILE A 183 1.02 10.82 -13.69
C ILE A 183 0.79 9.42 -13.13
N GLY A 184 -0.16 8.70 -13.69
CA GLY A 184 -0.53 7.36 -13.28
C GLY A 184 -2.04 7.18 -13.11
N SER A 185 -2.51 5.93 -13.04
CA SER A 185 -3.93 5.57 -12.85
C SER A 185 -4.11 4.45 -11.81
N GLY A 186 -3.10 4.21 -10.98
CA GLY A 186 -3.17 3.21 -9.92
C GLY A 186 -3.84 3.74 -8.65
N ALA A 187 -3.85 2.92 -7.58
CA ALA A 187 -4.46 3.26 -6.29
C ALA A 187 -3.96 4.59 -5.71
N THR A 188 -2.67 4.88 -5.88
CA THR A 188 -2.08 6.16 -5.43
C THR A 188 -2.68 7.37 -6.18
N ALA A 189 -2.78 7.30 -7.51
CA ALA A 189 -3.40 8.37 -8.29
C ALA A 189 -4.90 8.50 -7.99
N ALA A 190 -5.61 7.38 -7.88
CA ALA A 190 -7.02 7.34 -7.52
C ALA A 190 -7.32 7.96 -6.14
N THR A 191 -6.35 7.92 -5.24
CA THR A 191 -6.41 8.54 -3.91
C THR A 191 -6.03 10.02 -3.93
N LEU A 192 -4.91 10.34 -4.61
CA LEU A 192 -4.35 11.69 -4.64
C LEU A 192 -5.24 12.69 -5.38
N VAL A 193 -5.77 12.30 -6.56
CA VAL A 193 -6.52 13.22 -7.43
C VAL A 193 -7.70 13.87 -6.70
N PRO A 194 -8.64 13.14 -6.09
CA PRO A 194 -9.76 13.76 -5.40
C PRO A 194 -9.31 14.57 -4.16
N GLU A 195 -8.23 14.15 -3.50
CA GLU A 195 -7.75 14.85 -2.31
C GLU A 195 -7.08 16.18 -2.67
N LEU A 196 -6.21 16.18 -3.68
CA LEU A 196 -5.56 17.39 -4.20
C LEU A 196 -6.57 18.37 -4.79
N ALA A 197 -7.59 17.86 -5.51
CA ALA A 197 -8.63 18.66 -6.15
C ALA A 197 -9.44 19.53 -5.17
N LYS A 198 -9.37 19.26 -3.86
CA LYS A 198 -10.02 20.08 -2.82
C LYS A 198 -9.33 21.42 -2.60
N LYS A 199 -8.04 21.53 -2.94
CA LYS A 199 -7.21 22.70 -2.62
C LYS A 199 -6.45 23.29 -3.81
N THR A 200 -6.25 22.50 -4.87
CA THR A 200 -5.57 22.95 -6.09
C THR A 200 -6.47 23.85 -6.92
N LYS A 201 -5.87 24.59 -7.84
CA LYS A 201 -6.62 25.30 -8.88
C LYS A 201 -7.28 24.31 -9.82
N HIS A 202 -6.53 23.28 -10.25
CA HIS A 202 -7.02 22.13 -11.00
C HIS A 202 -6.07 20.96 -10.85
N THR A 203 -6.61 19.73 -10.79
CA THR A 203 -5.82 18.50 -10.77
C THR A 203 -6.11 17.65 -12.00
N THR A 204 -5.10 17.37 -12.83
CA THR A 204 -5.23 16.50 -13.99
C THR A 204 -4.61 15.13 -13.72
N MET A 205 -5.40 14.06 -13.80
CA MET A 205 -4.85 12.70 -13.87
C MET A 205 -4.40 12.41 -15.30
N LEU A 206 -3.11 12.22 -15.51
CA LEU A 206 -2.53 11.81 -16.78
C LEU A 206 -2.22 10.32 -16.75
N GLN A 207 -2.91 9.55 -17.59
CA GLN A 207 -2.71 8.10 -17.70
C GLN A 207 -2.35 7.69 -19.12
N ARG A 208 -1.50 6.66 -19.22
CA ARG A 208 -1.14 6.05 -20.51
C ARG A 208 -2.28 5.21 -21.09
N SER A 209 -2.97 4.49 -20.22
CA SER A 209 -4.10 3.61 -20.55
C SER A 209 -5.12 3.62 -19.40
N PRO A 210 -6.42 3.41 -19.68
CA PRO A 210 -7.44 3.33 -18.66
C PRO A 210 -7.23 2.19 -17.67
N THR A 211 -7.73 2.40 -16.45
CA THR A 211 -7.82 1.40 -15.36
C THR A 211 -9.27 1.24 -14.94
N TYR A 212 -9.66 0.08 -14.40
CA TYR A 212 -10.99 -0.11 -13.84
C TYR A 212 -11.13 0.62 -12.50
N PHE A 213 -12.19 1.39 -12.37
CA PHE A 213 -12.61 2.03 -11.13
C PHE A 213 -13.96 1.48 -10.67
N VAL A 214 -14.09 1.21 -9.38
CA VAL A 214 -15.33 0.74 -8.75
C VAL A 214 -15.62 1.60 -7.55
N SER A 215 -16.79 2.23 -7.52
CA SER A 215 -17.23 2.98 -6.35
C SER A 215 -17.90 2.09 -5.32
N ALA A 216 -17.61 2.33 -4.04
CA ALA A 216 -18.28 1.70 -2.91
C ALA A 216 -18.28 2.63 -1.68
N PRO A 217 -19.22 2.48 -0.75
CA PRO A 217 -19.20 3.21 0.52
C PRO A 217 -17.93 2.94 1.32
N ASP A 218 -17.40 3.95 2.01
CA ASP A 218 -16.29 3.80 2.93
C ASP A 218 -16.73 3.24 4.31
N GLU A 219 -18.03 3.30 4.63
CA GLU A 219 -18.62 2.72 5.84
C GLU A 219 -19.31 1.39 5.55
N ASP A 220 -19.20 0.45 6.46
CA ASP A 220 -19.98 -0.79 6.46
C ASP A 220 -21.17 -0.67 7.41
N ASN A 221 -22.31 -0.23 6.86
CA ASN A 221 -23.52 -0.03 7.66
C ASN A 221 -24.02 -1.30 8.35
N LEU A 222 -23.83 -2.48 7.74
CA LEU A 222 -24.20 -3.73 8.38
C LEU A 222 -23.31 -4.03 9.59
N ALA A 223 -22.00 -3.85 9.44
CA ALA A 223 -21.06 -4.00 10.55
C ALA A 223 -21.38 -3.02 11.69
N ASN A 224 -21.60 -1.74 11.34
CA ASN A 224 -21.93 -0.68 12.27
C ASN A 224 -23.24 -0.95 13.03
N ASN A 225 -24.25 -1.49 12.36
CA ASN A 225 -25.53 -1.85 13.00
C ASN A 225 -25.39 -3.13 13.86
N LEU A 226 -24.71 -4.14 13.35
CA LEU A 226 -24.57 -5.43 14.04
C LEU A 226 -23.90 -5.27 15.41
N ARG A 227 -22.86 -4.43 15.50
CA ARG A 227 -22.16 -4.12 16.76
C ARG A 227 -23.03 -3.48 17.85
N ARG A 228 -24.20 -2.94 17.49
CA ARG A 228 -25.16 -2.40 18.47
C ARG A 228 -25.93 -3.49 19.20
N PHE A 229 -25.98 -4.70 18.67
CA PHE A 229 -26.82 -5.79 19.17
C PHE A 229 -26.03 -7.01 19.64
N ILE A 230 -24.80 -7.20 19.17
CA ILE A 230 -23.94 -8.32 19.53
C ILE A 230 -22.53 -7.86 19.87
N PRO A 231 -21.76 -8.63 20.65
CA PRO A 231 -20.37 -8.29 20.99
C PRO A 231 -19.49 -8.06 19.75
N ASP A 232 -18.57 -7.11 19.83
CA ASP A 232 -17.70 -6.69 18.72
C ASP A 232 -16.95 -7.85 18.08
N ARG A 233 -16.43 -8.79 18.87
CA ARG A 233 -15.71 -9.96 18.35
C ARG A 233 -16.60 -10.84 17.48
N LEU A 234 -17.84 -11.06 17.87
CA LEU A 234 -18.79 -11.87 17.08
C LEU A 234 -19.23 -11.12 15.82
N ALA A 235 -19.55 -9.82 15.94
CA ALA A 235 -19.86 -8.96 14.80
C ALA A 235 -18.72 -8.96 13.79
N TYR A 236 -17.50 -8.74 14.25
CA TYR A 236 -16.30 -8.73 13.40
C TYR A 236 -16.09 -10.06 12.67
N PHE A 237 -16.22 -11.18 13.37
CA PHE A 237 -16.09 -12.51 12.78
C PHE A 237 -17.10 -12.74 11.65
N LEU A 238 -18.38 -12.43 11.89
CA LEU A 238 -19.43 -12.59 10.88
C LEU A 238 -19.22 -11.69 9.65
N ILE A 239 -18.86 -10.42 9.90
CA ILE A 239 -18.57 -9.47 8.82
C ILE A 239 -17.34 -9.89 8.03
N ARG A 240 -16.28 -10.34 8.69
CA ARG A 240 -15.06 -10.84 8.05
C ARG A 240 -15.36 -12.04 7.13
N ILE A 241 -16.11 -13.01 7.58
CA ILE A 241 -16.53 -14.16 6.75
C ILE A 241 -17.35 -13.68 5.55
N ARG A 242 -18.32 -12.79 5.77
CA ARG A 242 -19.12 -12.20 4.68
C ARG A 242 -18.23 -11.54 3.63
N ASN A 243 -17.34 -10.66 4.05
CA ASN A 243 -16.48 -9.88 3.14
C ASN A 243 -15.51 -10.79 2.36
N ILE A 244 -14.85 -11.75 3.04
CA ILE A 244 -13.99 -12.73 2.38
C ILE A 244 -14.78 -13.55 1.36
N SER A 245 -15.94 -14.07 1.76
CA SER A 245 -16.78 -14.89 0.86
C SER A 245 -17.27 -14.09 -0.36
N PHE A 246 -17.68 -12.83 -0.14
CA PHE A 246 -18.13 -11.95 -1.21
C PHE A 246 -16.98 -11.62 -2.19
N GLN A 247 -15.81 -11.26 -1.67
CA GLN A 247 -14.63 -10.96 -2.51
C GLN A 247 -14.21 -12.19 -3.33
N GLN A 248 -14.16 -13.36 -2.70
CA GLN A 248 -13.83 -14.60 -3.42
C GLN A 248 -14.89 -14.96 -4.48
N PHE A 249 -16.17 -14.81 -4.15
CA PHE A 249 -17.26 -15.03 -5.11
C PHE A 249 -17.16 -14.09 -6.29
N PHE A 250 -16.98 -12.80 -6.03
CA PHE A 250 -16.85 -11.78 -7.08
C PHE A 250 -15.62 -12.04 -7.96
N PHE A 251 -14.47 -12.33 -7.36
CA PHE A 251 -13.25 -12.67 -8.09
C PHE A 251 -13.45 -13.90 -9.01
N LYS A 252 -13.94 -15.02 -8.45
CA LYS A 252 -14.18 -16.23 -9.22
C LYS A 252 -15.16 -15.99 -10.37
N ARG A 253 -16.23 -15.23 -10.12
CA ARG A 253 -17.22 -14.91 -11.14
C ARG A 253 -16.66 -13.99 -12.22
N ALA A 254 -15.87 -12.99 -11.85
CA ALA A 254 -15.22 -12.10 -12.80
C ALA A 254 -14.21 -12.86 -13.70
N ARG A 255 -13.48 -13.81 -13.14
CA ARG A 255 -12.56 -14.67 -13.92
C ARG A 255 -13.29 -15.65 -14.83
N ALA A 256 -14.46 -16.15 -14.41
CA ALA A 256 -15.26 -17.09 -15.21
C ALA A 256 -16.06 -16.39 -16.32
N TYR A 257 -16.48 -15.14 -16.09
CA TYR A 257 -17.35 -14.38 -17.02
C TYR A 257 -16.80 -12.94 -17.17
N PRO A 258 -15.63 -12.75 -17.76
CA PRO A 258 -14.92 -11.48 -17.76
C PRO A 258 -15.67 -10.37 -18.50
N GLU A 259 -16.33 -10.67 -19.63
CA GLU A 259 -17.10 -9.68 -20.39
C GLU A 259 -18.31 -9.15 -19.60
N GLN A 260 -19.01 -10.02 -18.87
CA GLN A 260 -20.14 -9.60 -18.03
C GLN A 260 -19.65 -8.75 -16.84
N ALA A 261 -18.50 -9.12 -16.27
CA ALA A 261 -17.87 -8.34 -15.20
C ALA A 261 -17.44 -6.96 -15.69
N LYS A 262 -16.81 -6.90 -16.87
CA LYS A 262 -16.42 -5.65 -17.55
C LYS A 262 -17.63 -4.75 -17.80
N GLU A 263 -18.67 -5.29 -18.43
CA GLU A 263 -19.89 -4.54 -18.70
C GLU A 263 -20.52 -3.98 -17.42
N ARG A 264 -20.60 -4.80 -16.36
CA ARG A 264 -21.14 -4.37 -15.07
C ARG A 264 -20.33 -3.23 -14.45
N ILE A 265 -18.99 -3.33 -14.44
CA ILE A 265 -18.11 -2.29 -13.90
C ILE A 265 -18.26 -1.00 -14.72
N LEU A 266 -18.27 -1.09 -16.05
CA LEU A 266 -18.43 0.08 -16.90
C LEU A 266 -19.79 0.75 -16.74
N ASN A 267 -20.85 -0.03 -16.57
CA ASN A 267 -22.17 0.53 -16.30
C ASN A 267 -22.23 1.29 -14.97
N MET A 268 -21.58 0.80 -13.92
CA MET A 268 -21.44 1.56 -12.67
C MET A 268 -20.72 2.90 -12.87
N VAL A 269 -19.70 2.94 -13.72
CA VAL A 269 -18.98 4.20 -14.02
C VAL A 269 -19.83 5.13 -14.90
N LYS A 270 -20.67 4.58 -15.82
CA LYS A 270 -21.61 5.36 -16.63
C LYS A 270 -22.75 5.98 -15.82
N GLU A 271 -23.08 5.44 -14.65
CA GLU A 271 -24.00 6.09 -13.69
C GLU A 271 -23.38 7.35 -13.07
N GLU A 272 -22.04 7.42 -13.04
CA GLU A 272 -21.29 8.54 -12.45
C GLU A 272 -20.89 9.60 -13.48
N LEU A 273 -20.48 9.20 -14.69
CA LEU A 273 -19.89 10.07 -15.70
C LEU A 273 -20.53 9.90 -17.07
N PRO A 274 -20.49 10.94 -17.94
CA PRO A 274 -20.94 10.86 -19.32
C PRO A 274 -20.25 9.75 -20.12
N GLU A 275 -21.00 9.12 -21.02
CA GLU A 275 -20.55 7.92 -21.74
C GLU A 275 -19.29 8.15 -22.60
N ASP A 276 -19.16 9.32 -23.20
CA ASP A 276 -17.97 9.71 -23.98
C ASP A 276 -16.70 9.75 -23.12
N ILE A 277 -16.81 10.26 -21.89
CA ILE A 277 -15.71 10.27 -20.90
C ILE A 277 -15.39 8.85 -20.49
N VAL A 278 -16.39 8.01 -20.20
CA VAL A 278 -16.18 6.62 -19.78
C VAL A 278 -15.49 5.82 -20.88
N ASN A 279 -15.99 5.94 -22.12
CA ASN A 279 -15.41 5.20 -23.24
C ASN A 279 -13.95 5.59 -23.51
N LYS A 280 -13.60 6.87 -23.33
CA LYS A 280 -12.25 7.38 -23.58
C LYS A 280 -11.27 7.12 -22.43
N HIS A 281 -11.72 7.28 -21.19
CA HIS A 281 -10.82 7.37 -20.05
C HIS A 281 -10.98 6.25 -19.01
N PHE A 282 -12.06 5.46 -19.07
CA PHE A 282 -12.37 4.44 -18.05
C PHE A 282 -12.67 3.06 -18.63
N THR A 283 -12.38 2.85 -19.93
CA THR A 283 -12.57 1.56 -20.60
C THR A 283 -11.25 0.88 -20.89
N PRO A 284 -10.74 0.02 -19.97
CA PRO A 284 -9.50 -0.73 -20.18
C PRO A 284 -9.60 -1.74 -21.32
N SER A 285 -8.45 -2.02 -21.95
CA SER A 285 -8.34 -3.05 -23.00
C SER A 285 -8.21 -4.47 -22.44
N TYR A 286 -7.96 -4.62 -21.14
CA TYR A 286 -7.81 -5.90 -20.44
C TYR A 286 -9.06 -6.28 -19.67
N ASN A 287 -9.16 -7.52 -19.23
CA ASN A 287 -10.30 -7.99 -18.45
C ASN A 287 -10.16 -7.65 -16.96
N PRO A 288 -11.28 -7.50 -16.23
CA PRO A 288 -11.24 -7.33 -14.78
C PRO A 288 -10.41 -8.44 -14.11
N TRP A 289 -9.50 -8.04 -13.21
CA TRP A 289 -8.55 -8.92 -12.51
C TRP A 289 -7.42 -9.54 -13.38
N ASP A 290 -7.27 -9.12 -14.64
CA ASP A 290 -6.02 -9.34 -15.35
C ASP A 290 -4.95 -8.36 -14.89
N GLN A 291 -5.39 -7.15 -14.54
CA GLN A 291 -4.65 -6.13 -13.81
C GLN A 291 -5.53 -5.60 -12.66
N ARG A 292 -5.13 -4.49 -12.04
CA ARG A 292 -5.81 -3.93 -10.87
C ARG A 292 -7.21 -3.40 -11.18
N ILE A 293 -8.04 -3.39 -10.14
CA ILE A 293 -9.29 -2.63 -10.05
C ILE A 293 -9.11 -1.67 -8.87
N CYS A 294 -9.27 -0.37 -9.10
CA CYS A 294 -9.16 0.64 -8.05
C CYS A 294 -10.49 0.87 -7.36
N LEU A 295 -10.51 0.80 -6.04
CA LEU A 295 -11.68 1.15 -5.23
C LEU A 295 -11.73 2.67 -5.01
N ILE A 296 -12.88 3.26 -5.28
CA ILE A 296 -13.17 4.68 -5.08
C ILE A 296 -14.19 4.82 -3.95
N PRO A 297 -13.77 5.18 -2.73
CA PRO A 297 -14.70 5.36 -1.63
C PRO A 297 -15.64 6.53 -1.86
N ASN A 298 -16.96 6.28 -1.70
CA ASN A 298 -18.01 7.31 -1.80
C ASN A 298 -17.99 8.09 -3.11
N SER A 299 -17.51 7.50 -4.21
CA SER A 299 -17.41 8.15 -5.52
C SER A 299 -16.54 9.44 -5.54
N ASP A 300 -15.69 9.67 -4.54
CA ASP A 300 -14.97 10.95 -4.35
C ASP A 300 -14.16 11.38 -5.59
N PHE A 301 -13.56 10.43 -6.30
CA PHE A 301 -12.84 10.68 -7.55
C PHE A 301 -13.80 11.18 -8.65
N PHE A 302 -14.96 10.55 -8.81
CA PHE A 302 -15.96 10.95 -9.81
C PHE A 302 -16.60 12.29 -9.45
N GLU A 303 -16.83 12.55 -8.17
CA GLU A 303 -17.35 13.83 -7.69
C GLU A 303 -16.41 14.99 -8.02
N SER A 304 -15.08 14.79 -7.90
CA SER A 304 -14.11 15.82 -8.28
C SER A 304 -14.13 16.13 -9.79
N ILE A 305 -14.40 15.14 -10.64
CA ILE A 305 -14.57 15.33 -12.09
C ILE A 305 -15.89 16.08 -12.40
N LYS A 306 -17.00 15.68 -11.76
CA LYS A 306 -18.31 16.37 -11.89
C LYS A 306 -18.24 17.83 -11.47
N ALA A 307 -17.51 18.11 -10.40
CA ALA A 307 -17.25 19.46 -9.91
C ALA A 307 -16.28 20.25 -10.78
N LYS A 308 -15.66 19.62 -11.79
CA LYS A 308 -14.64 20.23 -12.67
C LYS A 308 -13.37 20.71 -11.92
N THR A 309 -13.16 20.24 -10.70
CA THR A 309 -11.91 20.49 -9.94
C THR A 309 -10.81 19.53 -10.34
N SER A 310 -11.17 18.42 -10.98
CA SER A 310 -10.20 17.51 -11.61
C SER A 310 -10.64 17.09 -13.02
N SER A 311 -9.69 16.54 -13.76
CA SER A 311 -9.91 15.96 -15.10
C SER A 311 -9.00 14.75 -15.34
N VAL A 312 -9.36 13.94 -16.35
CA VAL A 312 -8.56 12.80 -16.78
C VAL A 312 -8.11 12.99 -18.22
N VAL A 313 -6.84 12.78 -18.48
CA VAL A 313 -6.25 12.77 -19.82
C VAL A 313 -5.62 11.40 -20.06
N THR A 314 -5.99 10.76 -21.18
CA THR A 314 -5.43 9.47 -21.60
C THR A 314 -4.57 9.71 -22.83
N ASP A 315 -3.25 9.75 -22.63
CA ASP A 315 -2.28 10.00 -23.69
C ASP A 315 -0.86 9.60 -23.24
N HIS A 316 0.07 9.60 -24.17
CA HIS A 316 1.48 9.38 -23.89
C HIS A 316 2.22 10.70 -23.72
N ILE A 317 3.13 10.73 -22.77
CA ILE A 317 4.06 11.84 -22.61
C ILE A 317 5.05 11.83 -23.78
N GLU A 318 5.22 12.97 -24.43
CA GLU A 318 6.31 13.22 -25.37
C GLU A 318 7.54 13.70 -24.61
N LYS A 319 7.41 14.82 -23.91
CA LYS A 319 8.47 15.43 -23.09
C LYS A 319 7.90 16.37 -22.03
N PHE A 320 8.70 16.71 -21.06
CA PHE A 320 8.45 17.82 -20.15
C PHE A 320 8.99 19.11 -20.77
N GLU A 321 8.30 20.21 -20.53
CA GLU A 321 8.68 21.56 -20.91
C GLU A 321 8.70 22.43 -19.63
N GLU A 322 9.21 23.65 -19.72
CA GLU A 322 9.38 24.58 -18.57
C GLU A 322 8.11 24.68 -17.70
N LYS A 323 6.93 24.72 -18.30
CA LYS A 323 5.64 24.99 -17.60
C LYS A 323 4.62 23.84 -17.70
N GLY A 324 5.06 22.63 -17.97
CA GLY A 324 4.16 21.48 -18.05
C GLY A 324 4.63 20.34 -18.89
N ILE A 325 3.68 19.58 -19.42
CA ILE A 325 3.92 18.33 -20.14
C ILE A 325 3.39 18.42 -21.56
N ARG A 326 4.24 18.17 -22.57
CA ARG A 326 3.86 17.96 -23.96
C ARG A 326 3.46 16.49 -24.16
N LEU A 327 2.29 16.28 -24.74
CA LEU A 327 1.76 14.96 -25.05
C LEU A 327 2.02 14.59 -26.52
N LYS A 328 2.04 13.29 -26.82
CA LYS A 328 2.22 12.79 -28.21
C LYS A 328 1.11 13.21 -29.17
N SER A 329 -0.08 13.50 -28.68
CA SER A 329 -1.18 14.10 -29.47
C SER A 329 -0.90 15.54 -29.90
N GLY A 330 0.16 16.18 -29.41
CA GLY A 330 0.46 17.60 -29.57
C GLY A 330 -0.17 18.52 -28.50
N ASN A 331 -1.05 17.98 -27.65
CA ASN A 331 -1.63 18.75 -26.57
C ASN A 331 -0.59 19.10 -25.50
N PHE A 332 -0.82 20.20 -24.79
CA PHE A 332 0.02 20.64 -23.67
C PHE A 332 -0.80 20.67 -22.39
N LEU A 333 -0.25 20.10 -21.33
CA LEU A 333 -0.83 20.15 -19.98
C LEU A 333 0.00 21.12 -19.13
N PRO A 334 -0.56 22.26 -18.74
CA PRO A 334 0.12 23.18 -17.83
C PRO A 334 0.25 22.52 -16.45
N ALA A 335 1.36 22.74 -15.78
CA ALA A 335 1.61 22.24 -14.45
C ALA A 335 2.53 23.18 -13.68
N ASP A 336 2.23 23.41 -12.40
CA ASP A 336 3.09 24.00 -11.41
C ASP A 336 3.73 22.91 -10.53
N LEU A 337 3.04 21.78 -10.41
CA LEU A 337 3.48 20.58 -9.70
C LEU A 337 3.18 19.32 -10.53
N ILE A 338 4.17 18.47 -10.68
CA ILE A 338 4.00 17.14 -11.29
C ILE A 338 4.21 16.07 -10.22
N VAL A 339 3.21 15.19 -10.06
CA VAL A 339 3.26 14.06 -9.12
C VAL A 339 3.43 12.77 -9.92
N THR A 340 4.58 12.11 -9.74
CA THR A 340 4.89 10.87 -10.46
C THR A 340 4.36 9.64 -9.70
N ALA A 341 3.04 9.40 -9.77
CA ALA A 341 2.40 8.21 -9.20
C ALA A 341 2.62 6.97 -10.10
N THR A 342 3.88 6.76 -10.51
CA THR A 342 4.31 5.83 -11.55
C THR A 342 4.60 4.41 -11.04
N GLY A 343 4.41 4.17 -9.75
CA GLY A 343 4.54 2.86 -9.12
C GLY A 343 5.67 2.76 -8.11
N LEU A 344 5.79 1.58 -7.53
CA LEU A 344 6.77 1.24 -6.50
C LEU A 344 7.76 0.21 -7.03
N ILE A 345 8.94 0.12 -6.43
CA ILE A 345 9.91 -0.92 -6.74
C ILE A 345 9.71 -2.08 -5.78
N LEU A 346 9.58 -3.28 -6.33
CA LEU A 346 9.53 -4.50 -5.52
C LEU A 346 10.94 -4.86 -5.03
N GLU A 347 11.04 -5.22 -3.76
CA GLU A 347 12.29 -5.62 -3.12
C GLU A 347 12.04 -6.81 -2.21
N SER A 348 12.58 -7.96 -2.60
CA SER A 348 12.44 -9.19 -1.82
C SER A 348 13.19 -9.06 -0.49
N PHE A 349 12.61 -9.64 0.58
CA PHE A 349 13.20 -9.65 1.91
C PHE A 349 13.53 -8.25 2.49
N GLY A 350 12.96 -7.16 1.94
CA GLY A 350 13.29 -5.80 2.36
C GLY A 350 14.74 -5.40 2.09
N GLY A 351 15.38 -6.02 1.09
CA GLY A 351 16.78 -5.77 0.73
C GLY A 351 17.81 -6.53 1.57
N VAL A 352 17.38 -7.34 2.56
CA VAL A 352 18.28 -8.15 3.39
C VAL A 352 18.97 -9.20 2.53
N LYS A 353 20.30 -9.25 2.58
CA LYS A 353 21.11 -10.26 1.89
C LYS A 353 21.06 -11.56 2.67
N MET A 354 20.42 -12.57 2.09
CA MET A 354 20.23 -13.89 2.72
C MET A 354 21.29 -14.87 2.28
N SER A 355 21.74 -15.75 3.19
CA SER A 355 22.66 -16.82 2.88
C SER A 355 22.45 -18.05 3.77
N VAL A 356 22.90 -19.20 3.29
CA VAL A 356 22.97 -20.45 4.05
C VAL A 356 24.41 -20.95 3.98
N ASP A 357 25.03 -21.14 5.12
CA ASP A 357 26.47 -21.50 5.22
C ASP A 357 27.36 -20.60 4.35
N ASN A 358 27.10 -19.28 4.41
CA ASN A 358 27.73 -18.20 3.63
C ASN A 358 27.52 -18.28 2.11
N LYS A 359 26.64 -19.16 1.61
CA LYS A 359 26.26 -19.21 0.20
C LYS A 359 25.00 -18.37 0.02
N PRO A 360 25.03 -17.33 -0.83
CA PRO A 360 23.86 -16.49 -1.09
C PRO A 360 22.67 -17.32 -1.57
N ILE A 361 21.48 -16.91 -1.15
CA ILE A 361 20.20 -17.45 -1.64
C ILE A 361 19.36 -16.30 -2.21
N GLU A 362 18.70 -16.59 -3.33
CA GLU A 362 17.75 -15.68 -3.97
C GLU A 362 16.32 -16.00 -3.54
N ALA A 363 15.43 -15.02 -3.61
CA ALA A 363 14.02 -15.24 -3.28
C ALA A 363 13.36 -16.31 -4.17
N SER A 364 13.82 -16.42 -5.43
CA SER A 364 13.39 -17.46 -6.38
C SER A 364 13.73 -18.88 -5.95
N ASP A 365 14.74 -19.05 -5.10
CA ASP A 365 15.20 -20.35 -4.63
C ASP A 365 14.43 -20.80 -3.38
N THR A 366 13.51 -19.99 -2.90
CA THR A 366 12.80 -20.22 -1.65
C THR A 366 11.29 -20.35 -1.85
N TYR A 367 10.66 -21.14 -1.00
CA TYR A 367 9.21 -21.14 -0.88
C TYR A 367 8.78 -20.07 0.11
N THR A 368 7.98 -19.10 -0.35
CA THR A 368 7.41 -18.08 0.52
C THR A 368 5.93 -18.33 0.75
N SER A 369 5.53 -18.47 2.02
CA SER A 369 4.12 -18.46 2.39
C SER A 369 3.69 -17.04 2.72
N VAL A 370 2.77 -16.51 1.93
CA VAL A 370 2.30 -15.13 2.08
C VAL A 370 0.89 -15.16 2.65
N SER A 371 0.74 -15.00 3.96
CA SER A 371 -0.56 -15.11 4.62
C SER A 371 -1.46 -13.87 4.46
N TYR A 372 -0.88 -12.69 4.38
CA TYR A 372 -1.62 -11.42 4.28
C TYR A 372 -1.80 -10.88 2.87
N THR A 373 -0.95 -11.27 1.94
CA THR A 373 -0.95 -10.77 0.58
C THR A 373 -1.79 -11.60 -0.38
N HIS A 374 -2.41 -12.69 0.07
CA HIS A 374 -3.27 -13.51 -0.78
C HIS A 374 -4.42 -12.75 -1.44
N LEU A 375 -4.89 -11.69 -0.81
CA LEU A 375 -5.92 -10.81 -1.34
C LEU A 375 -5.33 -9.69 -2.22
N ARG A 376 -4.00 -9.52 -2.22
CA ARG A 376 -3.27 -8.46 -2.92
C ARG A 376 -2.28 -8.97 -3.96
N ALA A 377 -2.22 -10.26 -4.20
CA ALA A 377 -1.34 -10.84 -5.23
C ALA A 377 -1.54 -10.23 -6.63
N HIS A 378 -2.61 -9.48 -6.82
CA HIS A 378 -2.94 -8.80 -8.05
C HIS A 378 -2.25 -7.44 -8.25
N GLU A 379 -1.64 -6.88 -7.21
CA GLU A 379 -0.92 -5.60 -7.28
C GLU A 379 0.55 -5.76 -7.72
N THR A 380 1.05 -7.00 -7.76
CA THR A 380 2.48 -7.28 -7.90
C THR A 380 2.88 -7.90 -9.24
N LEU A 381 1.98 -8.04 -10.19
CA LEU A 381 2.24 -8.77 -11.44
C LEU A 381 2.30 -7.87 -12.69
N ASP A 382 2.71 -6.62 -12.55
CA ASP A 382 3.00 -5.77 -13.72
C ASP A 382 4.39 -5.15 -13.65
#